data_d8a275cb8b90a175124a2bb95fbc0042
#
_entry.id   d8a275cb8b90a175124a2bb95fbc0042
#
_cell.length_a   1.000
_cell.length_b   1.000
_cell.length_c   1.000
_cell.angle_alpha   90.00
_cell.angle_beta   90.00
_cell.angle_gamma   90.00
#
_symmetry.space_group_name_H-M   'P 1'
#
loop_
_entity.id
_entity.type
_entity.pdbx_description
1 polymer ?
#
loop_
_entity_poly.entity_id
_entity_poly.type
_entity_poly.pdbx_seq_one_letter_code
_entity_poly.pdbx_strand_id
1 'polypeptide(L)'
;MSKPNDYDTYIIPPNFIEGGTFFGGLLKLRNTAEALVIVLAIGMPVFSVSALTLTAKIIILCLTALPLGIIALVGINGESLSSFIFLVLKYLCNRRVITRNEEEQNKRKKRKKRKAKSGDDAPKYINPVAEYLPVEKIENGIIYTRDHRYLKIVEVIPINFLLRSAREQRNIIYSFISFLKISPVKMQIKVIAKRADLNRHREIVQQEMAQETDENCRLLQQDYLTLIDRIGAREATSRRFFMVFEYEAWAGRKRDNEKAEAIASLQTAARTAVNYLKQCGNEVLIPENDDEFTVDTLYHLLCRNNTTSLPDRVRRIVAQYQEKGLESEIDAIPCTEFFAPDSIDFTNGRHICIDGLYYAYLLVPSTGYKAQVPAGWLSLIVNAGDGIDLDMFISRQPKARMVQRLGQQLRINRSKIKDASDTNTDFDDLDGAIRSGYFLKEGLGNNEDFYYLNLLIAVTAPTVDELEWKVNELKKLLVSRDMDVCSCAFHEEQAFLSSLPLVSMEKHLFERSKRNALTTGVASCYPFTSYELSDENGILFGLNKYNNSPVIIDIFDSKVYKNANIAVCLSLIHISEPTRRS
;
A
#
# COMPACT_ATOMS: atom_id res chain seq x y z
N MET A 1 -22.16 -28.63 23.64
CA MET A 1 -21.94 -27.19 23.41
C MET A 1 -20.44 -26.94 23.32
N SER A 2 -19.87 -26.92 22.12
CA SER A 2 -18.48 -26.56 21.89
C SER A 2 -18.33 -25.06 22.11
N LYS A 3 -17.28 -24.68 22.85
CA LYS A 3 -16.97 -23.25 23.10
C LYS A 3 -16.82 -22.53 21.75
N PRO A 4 -17.49 -21.38 21.52
CA PRO A 4 -17.20 -20.55 20.37
C PRO A 4 -15.85 -19.85 20.63
N ASN A 5 -14.92 -19.90 19.72
CA ASN A 5 -13.62 -19.24 19.63
C ASN A 5 -12.42 -20.19 19.80
N ASP A 6 -12.25 -21.03 18.79
CA ASP A 6 -10.93 -21.64 18.52
C ASP A 6 -10.36 -21.12 17.18
N TYR A 7 -10.40 -19.78 17.01
CA TYR A 7 -9.60 -19.14 15.98
C TYR A 7 -8.19 -18.95 16.54
N ASP A 8 -7.21 -19.53 15.88
CA ASP A 8 -5.81 -19.30 16.24
C ASP A 8 -5.51 -17.82 16.20
N THR A 9 -5.11 -17.26 17.34
CA THR A 9 -4.68 -15.86 17.45
C THR A 9 -3.16 -15.81 17.25
N TYR A 10 -2.73 -14.91 16.37
CA TYR A 10 -1.32 -14.66 16.07
C TYR A 10 -0.85 -13.40 16.77
N ILE A 11 0.41 -13.41 17.19
CA ILE A 11 1.00 -12.29 17.93
C ILE A 11 1.90 -11.46 17.00
N ILE A 12 1.62 -10.16 16.92
CA ILE A 12 2.47 -9.16 16.30
C ILE A 12 2.98 -8.24 17.42
N PRO A 13 4.14 -8.55 18.03
CA PRO A 13 4.58 -7.85 19.23
C PRO A 13 4.86 -6.38 18.97
N PRO A 14 4.68 -5.49 19.94
CA PRO A 14 5.12 -4.10 19.83
C PRO A 14 6.62 -4.01 19.63
N ASN A 15 7.08 -2.90 19.03
CA ASN A 15 8.49 -2.69 18.85
C ASN A 15 9.17 -2.51 20.21
N PHE A 16 10.21 -3.30 20.45
CA PHE A 16 10.96 -3.27 21.70
C PHE A 16 12.24 -2.40 21.62
N ILE A 17 12.56 -1.88 20.42
CA ILE A 17 13.83 -1.16 20.14
C ILE A 17 13.60 0.36 19.98
N GLU A 18 12.47 0.89 20.32
CA GLU A 18 12.27 2.35 20.29
C GLU A 18 12.91 2.93 21.55
N GLY A 19 14.19 3.30 21.44
CA GLY A 19 14.95 3.88 22.51
C GLY A 19 14.57 5.32 22.77
N GLY A 20 14.58 5.73 24.05
CA GLY A 20 14.55 7.12 24.45
C GLY A 20 13.15 7.74 24.57
N THR A 21 12.24 7.07 25.26
CA THR A 21 11.04 7.69 25.77
C THR A 21 11.21 8.06 27.25
N PHE A 22 10.67 9.22 27.64
CA PHE A 22 10.54 9.67 29.03
C PHE A 22 9.06 9.65 29.47
N PHE A 23 8.80 9.57 30.75
CA PHE A 23 7.46 9.59 31.34
C PHE A 23 6.51 8.54 30.77
N GLY A 24 6.87 7.25 30.89
CA GLY A 24 5.97 6.15 30.51
C GLY A 24 5.68 6.04 29.02
N GLY A 25 6.63 6.34 28.16
CA GLY A 25 6.41 6.27 26.72
C GLY A 25 5.74 7.49 26.10
N LEU A 26 5.20 8.42 26.89
CA LEU A 26 4.46 9.59 26.43
C LEU A 26 5.34 10.61 25.68
N LEU A 27 6.60 10.77 26.07
CA LEU A 27 7.49 11.78 25.51
C LEU A 27 8.73 11.15 24.88
N LYS A 28 8.95 11.38 23.58
CA LYS A 28 10.16 10.98 22.89
C LYS A 28 11.33 11.85 23.37
N LEU A 29 12.48 11.23 23.68
CA LEU A 29 13.70 11.94 24.12
C LEU A 29 14.06 13.13 23.21
N ARG A 30 13.90 12.96 21.91
CA ARG A 30 14.16 14.01 20.93
C ARG A 30 13.21 15.20 21.12
N ASN A 31 11.90 14.94 21.27
CA ASN A 31 10.89 15.97 21.46
C ASN A 31 11.14 16.75 22.77
N THR A 32 11.52 16.04 23.83
CA THR A 32 11.85 16.64 25.13
C THR A 32 13.10 17.54 25.03
N ALA A 33 14.13 17.08 24.33
CA ALA A 33 15.34 17.88 24.09
C ALA A 33 15.03 19.13 23.25
N GLU A 34 14.21 19.00 22.20
CA GLU A 34 13.77 20.14 21.36
C GLU A 34 12.93 21.14 22.17
N ALA A 35 11.99 20.66 22.97
CA ALA A 35 11.19 21.53 23.84
C ALA A 35 12.07 22.30 24.84
N LEU A 36 13.04 21.62 25.46
CA LEU A 36 14.00 22.28 26.36
C LEU A 36 14.80 23.38 25.64
N VAL A 37 15.32 23.08 24.45
CA VAL A 37 16.07 24.06 23.64
C VAL A 37 15.21 25.26 23.29
N ILE A 38 13.94 25.05 22.86
CA ILE A 38 13.02 26.13 22.51
C ILE A 38 12.69 26.99 23.73
N VAL A 39 12.39 26.37 24.88
CA VAL A 39 12.07 27.10 26.12
C VAL A 39 13.27 27.93 26.58
N LEU A 40 14.49 27.38 26.49
CA LEU A 40 15.72 28.11 26.83
C LEU A 40 16.00 29.24 25.82
N ALA A 41 15.83 28.99 24.52
CA ALA A 41 16.07 29.99 23.47
C ALA A 41 15.12 31.19 23.57
N ILE A 42 13.89 31.01 24.04
CA ILE A 42 12.95 32.09 24.29
C ILE A 42 13.15 32.69 25.68
N GLY A 43 13.40 31.86 26.68
CA GLY A 43 13.54 32.26 28.08
C GLY A 43 14.75 33.15 28.35
N MET A 44 15.94 32.75 27.87
CA MET A 44 17.16 33.50 28.09
C MET A 44 17.08 34.97 27.62
N PRO A 45 16.65 35.29 26.37
CA PRO A 45 16.47 36.67 25.93
C PRO A 45 15.47 37.46 26.78
N VAL A 46 14.30 36.84 27.11
CA VAL A 46 13.27 37.51 27.90
C VAL A 46 13.76 37.86 29.29
N PHE A 47 14.56 36.97 29.92
CA PHE A 47 15.14 37.26 31.25
C PHE A 47 16.28 38.27 31.18
N SER A 48 17.04 38.37 30.09
CA SER A 48 18.17 39.30 29.92
C SER A 48 17.70 40.75 29.74
N VAL A 49 16.46 41.00 29.30
CA VAL A 49 15.94 42.38 29.14
C VAL A 49 15.65 42.98 30.52
N SER A 50 16.46 43.93 30.98
CA SER A 50 16.31 44.60 32.28
C SER A 50 15.11 45.59 32.33
N ALA A 51 14.61 46.06 31.20
CA ALA A 51 13.50 47.02 31.11
C ALA A 51 12.12 46.41 31.44
N LEU A 52 12.00 45.08 31.50
CA LEU A 52 10.72 44.38 31.74
C LEU A 52 10.59 44.01 33.22
N THR A 53 9.38 44.27 33.78
CA THR A 53 9.01 43.81 35.13
C THR A 53 8.94 42.30 35.18
N LEU A 54 9.15 41.68 36.33
CA LEU A 54 9.07 40.24 36.51
C LEU A 54 7.74 39.67 36.04
N THR A 55 6.65 40.37 36.36
CA THR A 55 5.29 39.96 35.95
C THR A 55 5.13 39.97 34.41
N ALA A 56 5.68 40.95 33.72
CA ALA A 56 5.66 41.03 32.27
C ALA A 56 6.48 39.86 31.65
N LYS A 57 7.64 39.55 32.21
CA LYS A 57 8.46 38.40 31.76
C LYS A 57 7.72 37.07 31.87
N ILE A 58 7.02 36.85 33.01
CA ILE A 58 6.24 35.64 33.21
C ILE A 58 5.08 35.56 32.19
N ILE A 59 4.35 36.66 31.98
CA ILE A 59 3.25 36.69 31.00
C ILE A 59 3.76 36.38 29.60
N ILE A 60 4.88 36.97 29.17
CA ILE A 60 5.48 36.71 27.87
C ILE A 60 5.86 35.23 27.74
N LEU A 61 6.49 34.64 28.76
CA LEU A 61 6.87 33.21 28.75
C LEU A 61 5.67 32.29 28.68
N CYS A 62 4.62 32.58 29.46
CA CYS A 62 3.38 31.81 29.41
C CYS A 62 2.65 31.89 28.06
N LEU A 63 2.78 33.02 27.35
CA LEU A 63 2.12 33.23 26.07
C LEU A 63 2.93 32.68 24.87
N THR A 64 4.25 32.60 24.99
CA THR A 64 5.13 32.21 23.87
C THR A 64 5.84 30.88 24.10
N ALA A 65 6.62 30.76 25.16
CA ALA A 65 7.46 29.59 25.41
C ALA A 65 6.64 28.35 25.81
N LEU A 66 5.58 28.52 26.60
CA LEU A 66 4.75 27.42 27.08
C LEU A 66 3.96 26.73 25.96
N PRO A 67 3.20 27.42 25.08
CA PRO A 67 2.50 26.75 23.98
C PRO A 67 3.47 26.11 22.97
N LEU A 68 4.56 26.79 22.61
CA LEU A 68 5.57 26.22 21.71
C LEU A 68 6.28 25.03 22.33
N GLY A 69 6.58 25.08 23.64
CA GLY A 69 7.15 23.97 24.38
C GLY A 69 6.24 22.75 24.42
N ILE A 70 4.93 22.95 24.67
CA ILE A 70 3.93 21.87 24.64
C ILE A 70 3.83 21.25 23.23
N ILE A 71 3.75 22.07 22.18
CA ILE A 71 3.71 21.59 20.79
C ILE A 71 4.99 20.81 20.45
N ALA A 72 6.16 21.28 20.90
CA ALA A 72 7.41 20.56 20.70
C ALA A 72 7.48 19.23 21.46
N LEU A 73 6.94 19.18 22.68
CA LEU A 73 6.85 17.96 23.49
C LEU A 73 5.97 16.90 22.85
N VAL A 74 4.75 17.28 22.48
CA VAL A 74 3.76 16.37 21.87
C VAL A 74 4.21 15.96 20.46
N GLY A 75 4.81 16.90 19.70
CA GLY A 75 5.10 16.73 18.29
C GLY A 75 3.87 16.88 17.40
N ILE A 76 4.08 16.88 16.10
CA ILE A 76 3.02 16.98 15.09
C ILE A 76 3.07 15.73 14.21
N ASN A 77 1.95 15.03 14.06
CA ASN A 77 1.86 13.77 13.30
C ASN A 77 2.88 12.69 13.72
N GLY A 78 3.25 12.66 15.01
CA GLY A 78 4.24 11.71 15.53
C GLY A 78 5.70 12.09 15.24
N GLU A 79 5.95 13.27 14.66
CA GLU A 79 7.26 13.84 14.41
C GLU A 79 7.63 14.94 15.40
N SER A 80 8.93 15.20 15.56
CA SER A 80 9.37 16.35 16.31
C SER A 80 9.10 17.65 15.57
N LEU A 81 8.91 18.75 16.29
CA LEU A 81 8.57 20.05 15.72
C LEU A 81 9.61 20.52 14.69
N SER A 82 10.90 20.34 14.95
CA SER A 82 11.96 20.72 14.01
C SER A 82 11.91 19.89 12.73
N SER A 83 11.68 18.58 12.83
CA SER A 83 11.52 17.70 11.68
C SER A 83 10.31 18.11 10.83
N PHE A 84 9.20 18.42 11.48
CA PHE A 84 7.98 18.87 10.80
C PHE A 84 8.18 20.20 10.07
N ILE A 85 8.80 21.20 10.71
CA ILE A 85 9.10 22.47 10.07
C ILE A 85 10.02 22.27 8.86
N PHE A 86 11.09 21.46 9.00
CA PHE A 86 12.00 21.16 7.90
C PHE A 86 11.27 20.46 6.75
N LEU A 87 10.37 19.53 7.07
CA LEU A 87 9.54 18.84 6.10
C LEU A 87 8.64 19.81 5.31
N VAL A 88 7.95 20.70 6.01
CA VAL A 88 7.10 21.72 5.37
C VAL A 88 7.93 22.65 4.48
N LEU A 89 9.09 23.11 4.95
CA LEU A 89 9.99 23.94 4.15
C LEU A 89 10.48 23.18 2.90
N LYS A 90 10.90 21.93 3.04
CA LYS A 90 11.31 21.08 1.92
C LYS A 90 10.17 20.89 0.92
N TYR A 91 8.95 20.66 1.43
CA TYR A 91 7.75 20.55 0.59
C TYR A 91 7.50 21.85 -0.18
N LEU A 92 7.52 23.01 0.47
CA LEU A 92 7.31 24.30 -0.17
C LEU A 92 8.35 24.59 -1.27
N CYS A 93 9.60 24.17 -1.07
CA CYS A 93 10.66 24.28 -2.09
C CYS A 93 10.44 23.33 -3.28
N ASN A 94 9.86 22.16 -3.04
CA ASN A 94 9.67 21.11 -4.04
C ASN A 94 8.28 21.09 -4.67
N ARG A 95 7.37 21.96 -4.21
CA ARG A 95 6.00 22.06 -4.71
C ARG A 95 5.99 22.28 -6.22
N ARG A 96 5.39 21.36 -6.97
CA ARG A 96 5.42 21.38 -8.43
C ARG A 96 4.27 20.58 -9.05
N VAL A 97 3.96 20.94 -10.30
CA VAL A 97 3.15 20.13 -11.22
C VAL A 97 4.09 19.60 -12.30
N ILE A 98 4.00 18.33 -12.60
CA ILE A 98 4.74 17.67 -13.67
C ILE A 98 3.71 17.29 -14.71
N THR A 99 3.82 17.85 -15.93
CA THR A 99 2.88 17.59 -17.03
C THR A 99 3.62 17.18 -18.28
N ARG A 100 2.95 16.39 -19.11
CA ARG A 100 3.42 16.01 -20.45
C ARG A 100 3.30 17.18 -21.44
N ASN A 101 2.58 18.25 -21.12
CA ASN A 101 2.18 19.31 -22.03
C ASN A 101 3.37 20.14 -22.56
N GLU A 102 3.50 20.23 -23.91
CA GLU A 102 4.64 20.87 -24.61
C GLU A 102 4.74 22.38 -24.40
N GLU A 103 3.62 23.06 -24.22
CA GLU A 103 3.61 24.53 -24.04
C GLU A 103 4.30 24.96 -22.74
N GLU A 104 4.12 24.22 -21.67
CA GLU A 104 4.82 24.49 -20.41
C GLU A 104 6.30 24.11 -20.46
N GLN A 105 6.66 23.06 -21.21
CA GLN A 105 8.05 22.71 -21.45
C GLN A 105 8.79 23.82 -22.20
N ASN A 106 8.17 24.40 -23.21
CA ASN A 106 8.75 25.50 -23.99
C ASN A 106 8.95 26.77 -23.16
N LYS A 107 8.06 27.08 -22.23
CA LYS A 107 8.22 28.18 -21.25
C LYS A 107 9.40 27.94 -20.30
N ARG A 108 9.61 26.68 -19.84
CA ARG A 108 10.73 26.31 -18.96
C ARG A 108 12.07 26.25 -19.71
N LYS A 109 12.10 25.74 -20.96
CA LYS A 109 13.28 25.72 -21.81
C LYS A 109 13.75 27.14 -22.16
N LYS A 110 12.83 28.09 -22.43
CA LYS A 110 13.16 29.50 -22.64
C LYS A 110 13.77 30.16 -21.39
N ARG A 111 13.35 29.77 -20.19
CA ARG A 111 13.96 30.23 -18.92
C ARG A 111 15.35 29.61 -18.67
N LYS A 112 15.59 28.33 -19.01
CA LYS A 112 16.91 27.66 -18.90
C LYS A 112 17.89 28.12 -19.99
N LYS A 113 17.45 28.33 -21.25
CA LYS A 113 18.30 28.87 -22.34
C LYS A 113 18.83 30.28 -22.08
N ARG A 114 18.18 31.09 -21.25
CA ARG A 114 18.75 32.37 -20.79
C ARG A 114 19.95 32.20 -19.85
N LYS A 115 20.20 30.98 -19.32
CA LYS A 115 21.31 30.68 -18.40
C LYS A 115 22.42 29.79 -18.99
N ALA A 116 22.24 29.18 -20.16
CA ALA A 116 23.25 28.32 -20.79
C ALA A 116 23.54 28.80 -22.20
N LYS A 117 24.79 29.24 -22.46
CA LYS A 117 25.32 29.49 -23.79
C LYS A 117 25.89 28.19 -24.38
N SER A 118 25.53 27.94 -25.65
CA SER A 118 26.15 27.08 -26.66
C SER A 118 26.30 25.56 -26.37
N GLY A 119 25.69 24.80 -27.27
CA GLY A 119 25.92 23.38 -27.56
C GLY A 119 24.82 22.91 -28.52
N ASP A 120 25.24 22.56 -29.71
CA ASP A 120 24.42 22.06 -30.83
C ASP A 120 23.95 20.63 -30.50
N ASP A 121 22.85 20.50 -29.80
CA ASP A 121 22.07 19.27 -29.74
C ASP A 121 20.60 19.62 -29.96
N ALA A 122 20.00 19.03 -30.99
CA ALA A 122 18.58 19.09 -31.24
C ALA A 122 17.82 18.67 -29.94
N PRO A 123 16.76 19.35 -29.54
CA PRO A 123 16.09 19.05 -28.29
C PRO A 123 15.42 17.66 -28.42
N LYS A 124 16.04 16.62 -27.83
CA LYS A 124 15.41 15.33 -27.63
C LYS A 124 14.05 15.55 -26.96
N TYR A 125 13.00 14.97 -27.53
CA TYR A 125 11.69 14.97 -26.87
C TYR A 125 11.81 14.19 -25.57
N ILE A 126 11.63 14.84 -24.45
CA ILE A 126 11.71 14.23 -23.13
C ILE A 126 10.38 14.51 -22.44
N ASN A 127 9.63 13.45 -22.12
CA ASN A 127 8.46 13.52 -21.26
C ASN A 127 8.89 13.65 -19.79
N PRO A 128 8.65 14.78 -19.11
CA PRO A 128 9.10 14.97 -17.74
C PRO A 128 8.46 13.98 -16.76
N VAL A 129 7.25 13.49 -17.05
CA VAL A 129 6.56 12.52 -16.18
C VAL A 129 7.20 11.14 -16.32
N ALA A 130 7.53 10.72 -17.55
CA ALA A 130 8.25 9.47 -17.78
C ALA A 130 9.67 9.51 -17.19
N GLU A 131 10.35 10.67 -17.26
CA GLU A 131 11.65 10.87 -16.61
C GLU A 131 11.57 10.89 -15.09
N TYR A 132 10.44 11.29 -14.52
CA TYR A 132 10.24 11.31 -13.07
C TYR A 132 10.08 9.89 -12.48
N LEU A 133 9.51 8.95 -13.23
CA LEU A 133 9.32 7.59 -12.75
C LEU A 133 10.67 6.87 -12.58
N PRO A 134 10.87 6.10 -11.49
CA PRO A 134 12.16 5.46 -11.19
C PRO A 134 12.43 4.19 -12.00
N VAL A 135 11.65 3.91 -13.04
CA VAL A 135 11.83 2.78 -13.97
C VAL A 135 12.73 3.22 -15.12
N GLU A 136 13.71 2.40 -15.46
CA GLU A 136 14.61 2.62 -16.58
C GLU A 136 14.12 1.86 -17.83
N LYS A 137 13.90 0.55 -17.70
CA LYS A 137 13.43 -0.34 -18.78
C LYS A 137 12.77 -1.60 -18.23
N ILE A 138 12.08 -2.32 -19.10
CA ILE A 138 11.47 -3.62 -18.84
C ILE A 138 11.99 -4.59 -19.91
N GLU A 139 12.55 -5.73 -19.48
CA GLU A 139 13.04 -6.79 -20.37
C GLU A 139 12.82 -8.15 -19.71
N ASN A 140 12.25 -9.11 -20.43
CA ASN A 140 11.93 -10.47 -19.94
C ASN A 140 11.05 -10.47 -18.67
N GLY A 141 10.10 -9.55 -18.58
CA GLY A 141 9.22 -9.36 -17.44
C GLY A 141 9.93 -8.85 -16.17
N ILE A 142 11.14 -8.31 -16.33
CA ILE A 142 11.92 -7.75 -15.23
C ILE A 142 11.99 -6.25 -15.38
N ILE A 143 11.67 -5.55 -14.30
CA ILE A 143 11.78 -4.10 -14.21
C ILE A 143 13.18 -3.73 -13.77
N TYR A 144 13.85 -2.93 -14.58
CA TYR A 144 15.13 -2.32 -14.25
C TYR A 144 14.87 -0.91 -13.73
N THR A 145 15.35 -0.61 -12.54
CA THR A 145 15.22 0.71 -11.96
C THR A 145 16.46 1.54 -12.15
N ARG A 146 16.32 2.87 -12.12
CA ARG A 146 17.44 3.81 -12.28
C ARG A 146 18.49 3.74 -11.17
N ASP A 147 18.11 3.20 -10.01
CA ASP A 147 18.99 2.90 -8.88
C ASP A 147 19.58 1.47 -8.95
N HIS A 148 19.58 0.87 -10.15
CA HIS A 148 20.19 -0.43 -10.46
C HIS A 148 19.62 -1.61 -9.66
N ARG A 149 18.31 -1.63 -9.41
CA ARG A 149 17.60 -2.76 -8.84
C ARG A 149 16.85 -3.53 -9.92
N TYR A 150 16.66 -4.82 -9.67
CA TYR A 150 15.94 -5.74 -10.55
C TYR A 150 14.72 -6.24 -9.81
N LEU A 151 13.56 -6.17 -10.46
CA LEU A 151 12.27 -6.49 -9.84
C LEU A 151 11.42 -7.33 -10.78
N LYS A 152 10.61 -8.24 -10.23
CA LYS A 152 9.61 -8.99 -10.97
C LYS A 152 8.25 -8.89 -10.28
N ILE A 153 7.20 -8.64 -11.08
CA ILE A 153 5.81 -8.61 -10.65
C ILE A 153 5.16 -9.94 -11.01
N VAL A 154 4.34 -10.45 -10.09
CA VAL A 154 3.53 -11.66 -10.26
C VAL A 154 2.12 -11.34 -9.78
N GLU A 155 1.09 -11.65 -10.56
CA GLU A 155 -0.30 -11.48 -10.15
C GLU A 155 -0.84 -12.76 -9.54
N VAL A 156 -1.54 -12.60 -8.41
CA VAL A 156 -2.14 -13.69 -7.64
C VAL A 156 -3.65 -13.57 -7.70
N ILE A 157 -4.31 -14.61 -8.13
CA ILE A 157 -5.77 -14.72 -8.08
C ILE A 157 -6.16 -15.18 -6.68
N PRO A 158 -6.89 -14.36 -5.90
CA PRO A 158 -7.19 -14.64 -4.51
C PRO A 158 -8.26 -15.72 -4.37
N ILE A 159 -8.36 -16.25 -3.16
CA ILE A 159 -9.46 -17.14 -2.75
C ILE A 159 -10.36 -16.43 -1.74
N ASN A 160 -11.56 -16.95 -1.54
CA ASN A 160 -12.38 -16.52 -0.42
C ASN A 160 -11.93 -17.24 0.87
N PHE A 161 -10.83 -16.75 1.45
CA PHE A 161 -10.17 -17.32 2.63
C PHE A 161 -11.12 -17.38 3.84
N LEU A 162 -11.94 -16.36 4.04
CA LEU A 162 -12.81 -16.26 5.22
C LEU A 162 -13.99 -17.24 5.20
N LEU A 163 -14.36 -17.75 4.02
CA LEU A 163 -15.40 -18.80 3.88
C LEU A 163 -14.84 -20.22 4.07
N ARG A 164 -13.51 -20.38 4.18
CA ARG A 164 -12.90 -21.68 4.41
C ARG A 164 -13.06 -22.11 5.87
N SER A 165 -13.11 -23.42 6.09
CA SER A 165 -13.12 -23.98 7.44
C SER A 165 -11.86 -23.60 8.22
N ALA A 166 -11.93 -23.56 9.56
CA ALA A 166 -10.78 -23.24 10.40
C ALA A 166 -9.56 -24.14 10.13
N ARG A 167 -9.79 -25.42 9.77
CA ARG A 167 -8.71 -26.34 9.40
C ARG A 167 -8.06 -25.95 8.07
N GLU A 168 -8.84 -25.59 7.06
CA GLU A 168 -8.33 -25.13 5.77
C GLU A 168 -7.57 -23.81 5.92
N GLN A 169 -8.11 -22.85 6.69
CA GLN A 169 -7.43 -21.60 6.98
C GLN A 169 -6.05 -21.84 7.62
N ARG A 170 -5.96 -22.73 8.61
CA ARG A 170 -4.67 -23.14 9.20
C ARG A 170 -3.70 -23.71 8.17
N ASN A 171 -4.16 -24.63 7.32
CA ASN A 171 -3.33 -25.23 6.28
C ASN A 171 -2.80 -24.17 5.29
N ILE A 172 -3.64 -23.21 4.89
CA ILE A 172 -3.24 -22.08 4.03
C ILE A 172 -2.15 -21.26 4.71
N ILE A 173 -2.33 -20.90 5.98
CA ILE A 173 -1.32 -20.14 6.73
C ILE A 173 -0.01 -20.93 6.86
N TYR A 174 -0.04 -22.25 7.12
CA TYR A 174 1.18 -23.08 7.17
C TYR A 174 1.91 -23.13 5.82
N SER A 175 1.18 -23.25 4.71
CA SER A 175 1.76 -23.19 3.37
C SER A 175 2.39 -21.81 3.11
N PHE A 176 1.74 -20.75 3.54
CA PHE A 176 2.28 -19.39 3.41
C PHE A 176 3.50 -19.15 4.31
N ILE A 177 3.54 -19.69 5.54
CA ILE A 177 4.73 -19.72 6.40
C ILE A 177 5.91 -20.39 5.66
N SER A 178 5.66 -21.53 5.04
CA SER A 178 6.69 -22.25 4.28
C SER A 178 7.21 -21.43 3.10
N PHE A 179 6.32 -20.73 2.39
CA PHE A 179 6.71 -19.80 1.34
C PHE A 179 7.57 -18.66 1.87
N LEU A 180 7.18 -17.98 2.97
CA LEU A 180 7.92 -16.85 3.54
C LEU A 180 9.35 -17.22 3.91
N LYS A 181 9.61 -18.44 4.35
CA LYS A 181 10.97 -18.90 4.71
C LYS A 181 11.92 -19.02 3.52
N ILE A 182 11.39 -19.25 2.32
CA ILE A 182 12.19 -19.44 1.09
C ILE A 182 12.07 -18.28 0.11
N SER A 183 11.14 -17.36 0.35
CA SER A 183 10.92 -16.17 -0.47
C SER A 183 12.15 -15.24 -0.48
N PRO A 184 12.27 -14.34 -1.45
CA PRO A 184 13.26 -13.28 -1.43
C PRO A 184 13.25 -12.48 -0.12
N VAL A 185 14.39 -11.89 0.23
CA VAL A 185 14.57 -11.15 1.51
C VAL A 185 13.64 -9.97 1.62
N LYS A 186 13.41 -9.27 0.50
CA LYS A 186 12.48 -8.16 0.40
C LYS A 186 11.41 -8.45 -0.62
N MET A 187 10.17 -8.20 -0.25
CA MET A 187 9.03 -8.29 -1.14
C MET A 187 7.98 -7.23 -0.79
N GLN A 188 7.19 -6.87 -1.75
CA GLN A 188 6.01 -6.03 -1.60
C GLN A 188 4.80 -6.82 -2.08
N ILE A 189 3.75 -6.84 -1.28
CA ILE A 189 2.45 -7.33 -1.72
C ILE A 189 1.58 -6.10 -1.91
N LYS A 190 1.08 -5.92 -3.13
CA LYS A 190 0.24 -4.81 -3.49
C LYS A 190 -1.15 -5.28 -3.84
N VAL A 191 -2.15 -4.68 -3.23
CA VAL A 191 -3.55 -4.91 -3.55
C VAL A 191 -4.12 -3.62 -4.08
N ILE A 192 -4.72 -3.68 -5.26
CA ILE A 192 -5.35 -2.52 -5.89
C ILE A 192 -6.84 -2.75 -6.09
N ALA A 193 -7.63 -1.71 -5.83
CA ALA A 193 -9.02 -1.66 -6.19
C ALA A 193 -9.15 -1.19 -7.65
N LYS A 194 -9.83 -1.94 -8.49
CA LYS A 194 -10.11 -1.62 -9.89
C LYS A 194 -11.61 -1.73 -10.14
N ARG A 195 -12.12 -1.01 -11.12
CA ARG A 195 -13.48 -1.28 -11.63
C ARG A 195 -13.55 -2.71 -12.14
N ALA A 196 -14.61 -3.41 -11.79
CA ALA A 196 -14.81 -4.78 -12.25
C ALA A 196 -15.04 -4.78 -13.77
N ASP A 197 -14.37 -5.69 -14.45
CA ASP A 197 -14.57 -5.91 -15.86
C ASP A 197 -15.66 -6.97 -16.05
N LEU A 198 -16.86 -6.54 -16.44
CA LEU A 198 -17.99 -7.41 -16.73
C LEU A 198 -18.12 -7.71 -18.24
N ASN A 199 -17.15 -7.30 -19.07
CA ASN A 199 -17.25 -7.48 -20.53
C ASN A 199 -17.33 -8.96 -20.92
N ARG A 200 -16.55 -9.82 -20.27
CA ARG A 200 -16.60 -11.27 -20.53
C ARG A 200 -17.99 -11.83 -20.23
N HIS A 201 -18.58 -11.46 -19.10
CA HIS A 201 -19.92 -11.89 -18.73
C HIS A 201 -20.98 -11.37 -19.72
N ARG A 202 -20.86 -10.11 -20.12
CA ARG A 202 -21.69 -9.49 -21.16
C ARG A 202 -21.58 -10.22 -22.49
N GLU A 203 -20.38 -10.59 -22.94
CA GLU A 203 -20.15 -11.34 -24.18
C GLU A 203 -20.83 -12.73 -24.15
N ILE A 204 -20.72 -13.44 -23.02
CA ILE A 204 -21.40 -14.74 -22.83
C ILE A 204 -22.90 -14.57 -22.98
N VAL A 205 -23.53 -13.62 -22.28
CA VAL A 205 -24.97 -13.36 -22.37
C VAL A 205 -25.37 -12.94 -23.79
N GLN A 206 -24.55 -12.16 -24.50
CA GLN A 206 -24.80 -11.79 -25.89
C GLN A 206 -24.76 -13.00 -26.85
N GLN A 207 -23.81 -13.93 -26.62
CA GLN A 207 -23.71 -15.17 -27.39
C GLN A 207 -24.94 -16.08 -27.14
N GLU A 208 -25.37 -16.21 -25.90
CA GLU A 208 -26.56 -16.96 -25.51
C GLU A 208 -27.84 -16.34 -26.14
N MET A 209 -27.96 -15.00 -26.07
CA MET A 209 -29.07 -14.27 -26.66
C MET A 209 -29.14 -14.46 -28.19
N ALA A 210 -28.00 -14.56 -28.87
CA ALA A 210 -27.95 -14.80 -30.31
C ALA A 210 -28.47 -16.21 -30.71
N GLN A 211 -28.39 -17.18 -29.80
CA GLN A 211 -28.84 -18.55 -29.99
C GLN A 211 -30.26 -18.79 -29.50
N GLU A 212 -30.82 -17.86 -28.71
CA GLU A 212 -32.16 -17.98 -28.15
C GLU A 212 -33.25 -17.84 -29.23
N THR A 213 -34.24 -18.67 -29.16
CA THR A 213 -35.35 -18.69 -30.12
C THR A 213 -36.62 -18.01 -29.60
N ASP A 214 -36.81 -17.96 -28.28
CA ASP A 214 -37.98 -17.32 -27.65
C ASP A 214 -37.77 -15.79 -27.55
N GLU A 215 -38.72 -15.05 -28.10
CA GLU A 215 -38.71 -13.58 -28.15
C GLU A 215 -38.78 -12.96 -26.73
N ASN A 216 -39.53 -13.56 -25.81
CA ASN A 216 -39.63 -13.09 -24.44
C ASN A 216 -38.30 -13.31 -23.69
N CYS A 217 -37.64 -14.44 -23.92
CA CYS A 217 -36.30 -14.71 -23.35
C CYS A 217 -35.28 -13.72 -23.88
N ARG A 218 -35.32 -13.37 -25.17
CA ARG A 218 -34.43 -12.33 -25.75
C ARG A 218 -34.65 -10.96 -25.13
N LEU A 219 -35.92 -10.56 -24.93
CA LEU A 219 -36.22 -9.29 -24.25
C LEU A 219 -35.67 -9.26 -22.81
N LEU A 220 -35.86 -10.35 -22.08
CA LEU A 220 -35.33 -10.47 -20.73
C LEU A 220 -33.79 -10.39 -20.71
N GLN A 221 -33.11 -11.06 -21.64
CA GLN A 221 -31.65 -10.99 -21.78
C GLN A 221 -31.18 -9.59 -22.17
N GLN A 222 -31.92 -8.84 -22.97
CA GLN A 222 -31.61 -7.46 -23.32
C GLN A 222 -31.74 -6.52 -22.13
N ASP A 223 -32.78 -6.68 -21.30
CA ASP A 223 -32.93 -5.93 -20.05
C ASP A 223 -31.78 -6.27 -19.06
N TYR A 224 -31.40 -7.54 -19.01
CA TYR A 224 -30.30 -8.00 -18.20
C TYR A 224 -28.96 -7.42 -18.67
N LEU A 225 -28.66 -7.34 -19.97
CA LEU A 225 -27.48 -6.66 -20.51
C LEU A 225 -27.46 -5.18 -20.13
N THR A 226 -28.60 -4.50 -20.16
CA THR A 226 -28.72 -3.10 -19.72
C THR A 226 -28.41 -2.95 -18.23
N LEU A 227 -28.80 -3.91 -17.41
CA LEU A 227 -28.47 -3.96 -15.99
C LEU A 227 -26.97 -4.15 -15.78
N ILE A 228 -26.33 -5.11 -16.49
CA ILE A 228 -24.89 -5.38 -16.44
C ILE A 228 -24.10 -4.12 -16.81
N ASP A 229 -24.47 -3.46 -17.91
CA ASP A 229 -23.80 -2.23 -18.38
C ASP A 229 -23.89 -1.10 -17.34
N ARG A 230 -25.06 -0.93 -16.70
CA ARG A 230 -25.25 0.07 -15.66
C ARG A 230 -24.42 -0.21 -14.42
N ILE A 231 -24.38 -1.46 -13.96
CA ILE A 231 -23.63 -1.89 -12.77
C ILE A 231 -22.13 -1.81 -13.05
N GLY A 232 -21.66 -2.32 -14.18
CA GLY A 232 -20.25 -2.33 -14.55
C GLY A 232 -19.67 -0.93 -14.74
N ALA A 233 -20.47 0.01 -15.26
CA ALA A 233 -19.99 1.37 -15.52
C ALA A 233 -19.77 2.21 -14.26
N ARG A 234 -20.47 1.94 -13.16
CA ARG A 234 -20.54 2.85 -12.02
C ARG A 234 -20.20 2.23 -10.66
N GLU A 235 -20.57 0.99 -10.41
CA GLU A 235 -20.68 0.46 -9.06
C GLU A 235 -19.77 -0.75 -8.79
N ALA A 236 -19.54 -1.60 -9.81
CA ALA A 236 -18.80 -2.84 -9.61
C ALA A 236 -17.28 -2.61 -9.47
N THR A 237 -16.69 -3.20 -8.44
CA THR A 237 -15.25 -3.15 -8.19
C THR A 237 -14.66 -4.55 -8.02
N SER A 238 -13.46 -4.76 -8.50
CA SER A 238 -12.67 -5.96 -8.27
C SER A 238 -11.34 -5.64 -7.61
N ARG A 239 -10.68 -6.66 -7.09
CA ARG A 239 -9.37 -6.53 -6.45
C ARG A 239 -8.33 -7.31 -7.24
N ARG A 240 -7.20 -6.67 -7.57
CA ARG A 240 -6.04 -7.35 -8.14
C ARG A 240 -4.92 -7.41 -7.08
N PHE A 241 -4.27 -8.54 -7.03
CA PHE A 241 -3.25 -8.83 -6.02
C PHE A 241 -1.92 -9.09 -6.72
N PHE A 242 -0.90 -8.35 -6.34
CA PHE A 242 0.43 -8.47 -6.92
C PHE A 242 1.45 -8.78 -5.84
N MET A 243 2.37 -9.68 -6.17
CA MET A 243 3.61 -9.87 -5.42
C MET A 243 4.76 -9.32 -6.25
N VAL A 244 5.58 -8.49 -5.62
CA VAL A 244 6.76 -7.92 -6.24
C VAL A 244 7.99 -8.39 -5.49
N PHE A 245 8.94 -8.95 -6.21
CA PHE A 245 10.21 -9.46 -5.69
C PHE A 245 11.37 -8.57 -6.11
N GLU A 246 12.28 -8.30 -5.18
CA GLU A 246 13.55 -7.61 -5.44
C GLU A 246 14.70 -8.62 -5.42
N TYR A 247 15.59 -8.54 -6.41
CA TYR A 247 16.84 -9.28 -6.38
C TYR A 247 17.83 -8.61 -5.44
N GLU A 248 18.41 -9.38 -4.55
CA GLU A 248 19.49 -8.93 -3.67
C GLU A 248 20.86 -9.29 -4.26
N ALA A 249 21.61 -8.27 -4.69
CA ALA A 249 22.99 -8.47 -5.13
C ALA A 249 23.89 -8.87 -3.94
N TRP A 250 24.68 -9.92 -4.10
CA TRP A 250 25.69 -10.31 -3.12
C TRP A 250 26.86 -9.34 -3.15
N ALA A 251 27.14 -8.69 -2.03
CA ALA A 251 28.27 -7.78 -1.90
C ALA A 251 29.59 -8.51 -2.25
N GLY A 252 30.28 -8.05 -3.30
CA GLY A 252 31.61 -8.55 -3.67
C GLY A 252 31.72 -9.30 -4.99
N ARG A 253 30.61 -9.51 -5.76
CA ARG A 253 30.67 -10.10 -7.11
C ARG A 253 30.90 -9.06 -8.22
N LYS A 254 31.58 -9.49 -9.31
CA LYS A 254 31.78 -8.68 -10.51
C LYS A 254 30.46 -8.46 -11.25
N ARG A 255 30.21 -7.24 -11.72
CA ARG A 255 28.98 -6.79 -12.41
C ARG A 255 28.62 -7.57 -13.68
N ASP A 256 29.58 -8.23 -14.34
CA ASP A 256 29.38 -8.82 -15.68
C ASP A 256 28.35 -9.98 -15.71
N ASN A 257 28.14 -10.69 -14.58
CA ASN A 257 27.17 -11.79 -14.49
C ASN A 257 25.92 -11.45 -13.64
N GLU A 258 25.87 -10.26 -13.06
CA GLU A 258 24.80 -9.86 -12.12
C GLU A 258 23.42 -9.86 -12.78
N LYS A 259 23.34 -9.38 -14.03
CA LYS A 259 22.09 -9.33 -14.79
C LYS A 259 21.50 -10.74 -15.01
N ALA A 260 22.31 -11.67 -15.50
CA ALA A 260 21.84 -13.04 -15.77
C ALA A 260 21.44 -13.76 -14.47
N GLU A 261 22.19 -13.56 -13.39
CA GLU A 261 21.90 -14.11 -12.08
C GLU A 261 20.62 -13.52 -11.49
N ALA A 262 20.41 -12.21 -11.62
CA ALA A 262 19.18 -11.54 -11.20
C ALA A 262 17.95 -12.09 -11.92
N ILE A 263 18.04 -12.25 -13.25
CA ILE A 263 16.96 -12.83 -14.07
C ILE A 263 16.64 -14.25 -13.59
N ALA A 264 17.65 -15.13 -13.46
CA ALA A 264 17.45 -16.51 -13.04
C ALA A 264 16.87 -16.61 -11.60
N SER A 265 17.36 -15.77 -10.69
CA SER A 265 16.88 -15.70 -9.30
C SER A 265 15.43 -15.26 -9.22
N LEU A 266 15.06 -14.18 -9.91
CA LEU A 266 13.69 -13.65 -9.92
C LEU A 266 12.70 -14.60 -10.61
N GLN A 267 13.11 -15.27 -11.69
CA GLN A 267 12.29 -16.32 -12.31
C GLN A 267 12.09 -17.50 -11.37
N THR A 268 13.12 -17.89 -10.62
CA THR A 268 13.01 -18.96 -9.62
C THR A 268 12.08 -18.54 -8.48
N ALA A 269 12.18 -17.30 -8.01
CA ALA A 269 11.27 -16.74 -7.00
C ALA A 269 9.80 -16.76 -7.48
N ALA A 270 9.55 -16.38 -8.72
CA ALA A 270 8.21 -16.42 -9.31
C ALA A 270 7.66 -17.86 -9.39
N ARG A 271 8.45 -18.82 -9.88
CA ARG A 271 8.06 -20.26 -9.90
C ARG A 271 7.79 -20.81 -8.52
N THR A 272 8.60 -20.42 -7.55
CA THR A 272 8.41 -20.79 -6.14
C THR A 272 7.09 -20.25 -5.61
N ALA A 273 6.77 -18.98 -5.89
CA ALA A 273 5.49 -18.38 -5.53
C ALA A 273 4.30 -19.15 -6.15
N VAL A 274 4.37 -19.49 -7.45
CA VAL A 274 3.35 -20.31 -8.12
C VAL A 274 3.10 -21.61 -7.37
N ASN A 275 4.16 -22.36 -7.04
CA ASN A 275 4.04 -23.67 -6.41
C ASN A 275 3.43 -23.61 -5.00
N TYR A 276 3.88 -22.65 -4.18
CA TYR A 276 3.40 -22.54 -2.79
C TYR A 276 2.03 -21.88 -2.69
N LEU A 277 1.74 -20.88 -3.50
CA LEU A 277 0.41 -20.24 -3.52
C LEU A 277 -0.66 -21.19 -4.06
N LYS A 278 -0.31 -22.07 -5.00
CA LYS A 278 -1.22 -23.14 -5.42
C LYS A 278 -1.56 -24.09 -4.26
N GLN A 279 -0.60 -24.40 -3.36
CA GLN A 279 -0.88 -25.17 -2.15
C GLN A 279 -1.79 -24.41 -1.17
N CYS A 280 -1.76 -23.08 -1.19
CA CYS A 280 -2.72 -22.23 -0.46
C CYS A 280 -4.10 -22.18 -1.13
N GLY A 281 -4.28 -22.77 -2.30
CA GLY A 281 -5.51 -22.72 -3.09
C GLY A 281 -5.62 -21.48 -4.00
N ASN A 282 -4.60 -20.61 -4.03
CA ASN A 282 -4.54 -19.48 -4.95
C ASN A 282 -4.02 -19.93 -6.31
N GLU A 283 -4.46 -19.24 -7.34
CA GLU A 283 -3.83 -19.33 -8.66
C GLU A 283 -2.87 -18.15 -8.85
N VAL A 284 -1.86 -18.36 -9.69
CA VAL A 284 -0.92 -17.31 -10.09
C VAL A 284 -1.03 -17.18 -11.59
N LEU A 285 -1.27 -15.97 -12.06
CA LEU A 285 -1.34 -15.68 -13.49
C LEU A 285 0.03 -15.89 -14.13
N ILE A 286 0.06 -16.72 -15.18
CA ILE A 286 1.23 -16.93 -16.02
C ILE A 286 0.93 -16.26 -17.35
N PRO A 287 1.48 -15.05 -17.62
CA PRO A 287 1.23 -14.34 -18.85
C PRO A 287 1.93 -15.00 -20.04
N GLU A 288 1.34 -14.86 -21.23
CA GLU A 288 1.98 -15.29 -22.49
C GLU A 288 3.20 -14.42 -22.81
N ASN A 289 3.09 -13.12 -22.54
CA ASN A 289 4.17 -12.14 -22.72
C ASN A 289 4.40 -11.38 -21.40
N ASP A 290 5.50 -11.70 -20.74
CA ASP A 290 5.89 -11.11 -19.43
C ASP A 290 6.12 -9.59 -19.52
N ASP A 291 6.66 -9.08 -20.64
CA ASP A 291 6.94 -7.65 -20.80
C ASP A 291 5.65 -6.85 -20.98
N GLU A 292 4.76 -7.32 -21.82
CA GLU A 292 3.44 -6.71 -22.07
C GLU A 292 2.61 -6.70 -20.79
N PHE A 293 2.55 -7.82 -20.07
CA PHE A 293 1.88 -7.92 -18.77
C PHE A 293 2.42 -6.89 -17.76
N THR A 294 3.73 -6.71 -17.70
CA THR A 294 4.36 -5.79 -16.76
C THR A 294 4.04 -4.34 -17.11
N VAL A 295 4.11 -3.98 -18.41
CA VAL A 295 3.73 -2.63 -18.89
C VAL A 295 2.25 -2.36 -18.65
N ASP A 296 1.37 -3.31 -18.97
CA ASP A 296 -0.08 -3.21 -18.76
C ASP A 296 -0.42 -3.02 -17.27
N THR A 297 0.24 -3.79 -16.40
CA THR A 297 0.07 -3.66 -14.94
C THR A 297 0.45 -2.25 -14.46
N LEU A 298 1.59 -1.73 -14.89
CA LEU A 298 2.03 -0.38 -14.54
C LEU A 298 1.11 0.70 -15.13
N TYR A 299 0.63 0.50 -16.35
CA TYR A 299 -0.32 1.39 -16.99
C TYR A 299 -1.63 1.49 -16.20
N HIS A 300 -2.23 0.37 -15.89
CA HIS A 300 -3.47 0.33 -15.10
C HIS A 300 -3.31 0.88 -13.68
N LEU A 301 -2.12 0.82 -13.11
CA LEU A 301 -1.82 1.35 -11.80
C LEU A 301 -1.68 2.87 -11.80
N LEU A 302 -1.03 3.42 -12.82
CA LEU A 302 -0.69 4.85 -12.89
C LEU A 302 -1.73 5.69 -13.65
N CYS A 303 -2.42 5.10 -14.63
CA CYS A 303 -3.38 5.76 -15.51
C CYS A 303 -4.82 5.33 -15.23
N ARG A 304 -5.23 5.23 -13.95
CA ARG A 304 -6.54 4.69 -13.53
C ARG A 304 -7.75 5.45 -14.06
N ASN A 305 -7.61 6.75 -14.22
CA ASN A 305 -8.69 7.61 -14.72
C ASN A 305 -8.78 7.59 -16.26
N ASN A 306 -7.82 6.96 -16.93
CA ASN A 306 -7.80 6.90 -18.38
C ASN A 306 -8.64 5.72 -18.88
N THR A 307 -9.60 5.99 -19.76
CA THR A 307 -10.47 4.98 -20.40
C THR A 307 -9.83 4.36 -21.63
N THR A 308 -8.69 4.88 -22.10
CA THR A 308 -7.98 4.41 -23.29
C THR A 308 -7.30 3.06 -23.00
N SER A 309 -7.40 2.10 -23.90
CA SER A 309 -6.65 0.84 -23.76
C SER A 309 -5.15 1.07 -23.97
N LEU A 310 -4.30 0.19 -23.40
CA LEU A 310 -2.86 0.27 -23.60
C LEU A 310 -2.48 0.23 -25.10
N PRO A 311 -3.03 -0.68 -25.93
CA PRO A 311 -2.73 -0.69 -27.38
C PRO A 311 -3.07 0.63 -28.08
N ASP A 312 -4.20 1.25 -27.74
CA ASP A 312 -4.61 2.53 -28.34
C ASP A 312 -3.70 3.68 -27.87
N ARG A 313 -3.24 3.63 -26.63
CA ARG A 313 -2.26 4.59 -26.11
C ARG A 313 -0.92 4.45 -26.85
N VAL A 314 -0.44 3.23 -27.05
CA VAL A 314 0.78 2.96 -27.82
C VAL A 314 0.65 3.51 -29.24
N ARG A 315 -0.46 3.23 -29.94
CA ARG A 315 -0.73 3.77 -31.28
C ARG A 315 -0.71 5.30 -31.29
N ARG A 316 -1.32 5.95 -30.31
CA ARG A 316 -1.34 7.42 -30.18
C ARG A 316 0.07 7.99 -30.00
N ILE A 317 0.88 7.37 -29.14
CA ILE A 317 2.26 7.80 -28.91
C ILE A 317 3.10 7.64 -30.17
N VAL A 318 3.03 6.49 -30.83
CA VAL A 318 3.73 6.25 -32.11
C VAL A 318 3.32 7.27 -33.17
N ALA A 319 2.02 7.54 -33.32
CA ALA A 319 1.52 8.56 -34.25
C ALA A 319 2.07 9.95 -33.93
N GLN A 320 2.17 10.34 -32.65
CA GLN A 320 2.77 11.61 -32.24
C GLN A 320 4.26 11.73 -32.61
N TYR A 321 5.02 10.63 -32.53
CA TYR A 321 6.42 10.61 -32.97
C TYR A 321 6.53 10.74 -34.49
N GLN A 322 5.64 10.09 -35.26
CA GLN A 322 5.57 10.21 -36.73
C GLN A 322 5.21 11.64 -37.16
N GLU A 323 4.18 12.25 -36.55
CA GLU A 323 3.80 13.64 -36.86
C GLU A 323 4.94 14.66 -36.60
N LYS A 324 5.82 14.35 -35.64
CA LYS A 324 6.99 15.20 -35.32
C LYS A 324 8.22 14.91 -36.21
N GLY A 325 8.13 13.98 -37.14
CA GLY A 325 9.26 13.60 -38.01
C GLY A 325 10.38 12.84 -37.28
N LEU A 326 10.05 12.19 -36.13
CA LEU A 326 10.98 11.43 -35.28
C LEU A 326 10.85 9.92 -35.55
N GLU A 327 10.63 9.52 -36.81
CA GLU A 327 10.43 8.10 -37.19
C GLU A 327 11.61 7.21 -36.81
N SER A 328 12.83 7.72 -36.89
CA SER A 328 14.04 6.99 -36.49
C SER A 328 14.18 6.76 -34.99
N GLU A 329 13.38 7.43 -34.15
CA GLU A 329 13.40 7.31 -32.68
C GLU A 329 12.28 6.40 -32.18
N ILE A 330 11.39 5.86 -33.02
CA ILE A 330 10.26 5.02 -32.64
C ILE A 330 10.74 3.78 -31.89
N ASP A 331 11.77 3.11 -32.38
CA ASP A 331 12.34 1.91 -31.73
C ASP A 331 13.09 2.21 -30.43
N ALA A 332 13.40 3.48 -30.18
CA ALA A 332 14.09 3.95 -28.98
C ALA A 332 13.14 4.61 -27.96
N ILE A 333 11.81 4.54 -28.16
CA ILE A 333 10.84 5.09 -27.22
C ILE A 333 10.99 4.36 -25.87
N PRO A 334 11.26 5.10 -24.76
CA PRO A 334 11.35 4.49 -23.45
C PRO A 334 10.01 3.84 -23.05
N CYS A 335 10.04 2.62 -22.51
CA CYS A 335 8.82 1.93 -22.07
C CYS A 335 8.01 2.74 -21.06
N THR A 336 8.66 3.63 -20.30
CA THR A 336 8.00 4.55 -19.35
C THR A 336 7.00 5.51 -20.01
N GLU A 337 7.17 5.81 -21.30
CA GLU A 337 6.20 6.63 -22.06
C GLU A 337 4.82 5.99 -22.15
N PHE A 338 4.77 4.66 -22.21
CA PHE A 338 3.51 3.93 -22.39
C PHE A 338 2.65 3.93 -21.13
N PHE A 339 3.25 3.93 -19.94
CA PHE A 339 2.52 3.88 -18.67
C PHE A 339 2.65 5.15 -17.81
N ALA A 340 3.43 6.16 -18.23
CA ALA A 340 3.49 7.41 -17.51
C ALA A 340 2.15 8.18 -17.62
N PRO A 341 1.57 8.70 -16.53
CA PRO A 341 0.38 9.54 -16.59
C PRO A 341 0.66 10.85 -17.34
N ASP A 342 -0.39 11.55 -17.74
CA ASP A 342 -0.24 12.80 -18.47
C ASP A 342 0.10 13.98 -17.53
N SER A 343 -0.33 13.89 -16.26
CA SER A 343 -0.04 14.91 -15.24
C SER A 343 0.04 14.34 -13.84
N ILE A 344 0.96 14.88 -13.03
CA ILE A 344 1.04 14.64 -11.58
C ILE A 344 1.17 15.98 -10.88
N ASP A 345 0.23 16.29 -10.01
CA ASP A 345 0.19 17.53 -9.22
C ASP A 345 0.55 17.26 -7.75
N PHE A 346 1.67 17.82 -7.30
CA PHE A 346 2.17 17.79 -5.92
C PHE A 346 1.97 19.14 -5.20
N THR A 347 1.03 19.97 -5.63
CA THR A 347 0.86 21.31 -5.05
C THR A 347 0.11 21.32 -3.72
N ASN A 348 -0.60 20.24 -3.38
CA ASN A 348 -1.27 20.11 -2.09
C ASN A 348 -0.45 19.17 -1.17
N GLY A 349 -0.29 19.57 0.10
CA GLY A 349 0.47 18.78 1.08
C GLY A 349 -0.31 17.64 1.74
N ARG A 350 -1.59 17.43 1.40
CA ARG A 350 -2.45 16.39 1.98
C ARG A 350 -2.95 15.37 0.98
N HIS A 351 -2.84 15.67 -0.30
CA HIS A 351 -3.21 14.79 -1.40
C HIS A 351 -2.42 15.15 -2.66
N ILE A 352 -2.31 14.22 -3.57
CA ILE A 352 -1.79 14.44 -4.92
C ILE A 352 -2.92 14.25 -5.92
N CYS A 353 -2.78 14.83 -7.12
CA CYS A 353 -3.70 14.59 -8.21
C CYS A 353 -2.95 14.00 -9.41
N ILE A 354 -3.41 12.85 -9.90
CA ILE A 354 -2.86 12.16 -11.07
C ILE A 354 -3.97 12.05 -12.10
N ASP A 355 -3.82 12.71 -13.24
CA ASP A 355 -4.79 12.70 -14.33
C ASP A 355 -6.24 12.98 -13.88
N GLY A 356 -6.41 13.91 -12.92
CA GLY A 356 -7.73 14.28 -12.39
C GLY A 356 -8.29 13.35 -11.31
N LEU A 357 -7.56 12.32 -10.90
CA LEU A 357 -7.89 11.47 -9.76
C LEU A 357 -7.05 11.88 -8.54
N TYR A 358 -7.71 12.05 -7.40
CA TYR A 358 -7.06 12.48 -6.16
C TYR A 358 -6.64 11.27 -5.32
N TYR A 359 -5.44 11.34 -4.74
CA TYR A 359 -4.84 10.30 -3.90
C TYR A 359 -4.41 10.88 -2.56
N ALA A 360 -4.76 10.21 -1.48
CA ALA A 360 -4.23 10.45 -0.14
C ALA A 360 -3.58 9.18 0.40
N TYR A 361 -2.46 9.31 1.09
CA TYR A 361 -1.72 8.19 1.64
C TYR A 361 -1.82 8.15 3.16
N LEU A 362 -2.07 6.95 3.67
CA LEU A 362 -2.13 6.66 5.10
C LEU A 362 -1.07 5.62 5.43
N LEU A 363 -0.43 5.80 6.56
CA LEU A 363 0.60 4.92 7.09
C LEU A 363 0.10 4.29 8.40
N VAL A 364 0.29 2.99 8.58
CA VAL A 364 0.10 2.35 9.88
C VAL A 364 1.37 2.55 10.70
N PRO A 365 1.37 3.41 11.74
CA PRO A 365 2.56 3.64 12.55
C PRO A 365 2.99 2.38 13.30
N SER A 366 4.23 2.31 13.74
CA SER A 366 4.76 1.16 14.47
C SER A 366 3.93 0.78 15.72
N THR A 367 3.30 1.76 16.35
CA THR A 367 2.42 1.57 17.51
C THR A 367 0.97 1.26 17.16
N GLY A 368 0.56 1.48 15.91
CA GLY A 368 -0.83 1.37 15.46
C GLY A 368 -1.32 -0.04 15.14
N TYR A 369 -0.50 -1.06 15.34
CA TYR A 369 -0.88 -2.44 15.08
C TYR A 369 -1.50 -3.09 16.32
N LYS A 370 -2.57 -3.82 16.13
CA LYS A 370 -3.13 -4.70 17.18
C LYS A 370 -2.13 -5.81 17.51
N ALA A 371 -1.92 -6.06 18.81
CA ALA A 371 -0.93 -7.05 19.26
C ALA A 371 -1.34 -8.50 18.99
N GLN A 372 -2.64 -8.80 19.02
CA GLN A 372 -3.21 -10.13 18.74
C GLN A 372 -4.21 -10.03 17.61
N VAL A 373 -4.01 -10.80 16.56
CA VAL A 373 -4.81 -10.75 15.32
C VAL A 373 -5.22 -12.16 14.89
N PRO A 374 -6.39 -12.33 14.27
CA PRO A 374 -6.75 -13.60 13.61
C PRO A 374 -6.00 -13.72 12.28
N ALA A 375 -6.00 -14.92 11.69
CA ALA A 375 -5.49 -15.13 10.34
C ALA A 375 -6.30 -14.32 9.31
N GLY A 376 -5.62 -13.72 8.33
CA GLY A 376 -6.25 -12.95 7.26
C GLY A 376 -6.87 -11.62 7.71
N TRP A 377 -6.43 -11.06 8.84
CA TRP A 377 -6.97 -9.81 9.39
C TRP A 377 -6.83 -8.60 8.45
N LEU A 378 -5.85 -8.62 7.53
CA LEU A 378 -5.72 -7.59 6.50
C LEU A 378 -6.91 -7.53 5.52
N SER A 379 -7.74 -8.58 5.47
CA SER A 379 -8.99 -8.56 4.68
C SER A 379 -9.88 -7.37 5.02
N LEU A 380 -9.80 -6.88 6.26
CA LEU A 380 -10.47 -5.66 6.72
C LEU A 380 -10.09 -4.43 5.86
N ILE A 381 -8.81 -4.27 5.55
CA ILE A 381 -8.31 -3.15 4.74
C ILE A 381 -8.53 -3.45 3.25
N VAL A 382 -8.17 -4.66 2.82
CA VAL A 382 -8.31 -5.09 1.41
C VAL A 382 -9.74 -4.94 0.91
N ASN A 383 -10.73 -5.20 1.74
CA ASN A 383 -12.14 -5.13 1.38
C ASN A 383 -12.88 -3.93 2.01
N ALA A 384 -12.16 -2.88 2.43
CA ALA A 384 -12.74 -1.73 3.13
C ALA A 384 -13.61 -0.80 2.27
N GLY A 385 -13.62 -0.99 0.95
CA GLY A 385 -14.41 -0.18 0.03
C GLY A 385 -13.73 0.07 -1.31
N ASP A 386 -14.35 0.91 -2.13
CA ASP A 386 -13.82 1.31 -3.42
C ASP A 386 -12.69 2.33 -3.29
N GLY A 387 -11.69 2.23 -4.18
CA GLY A 387 -10.56 3.17 -4.25
C GLY A 387 -9.58 3.06 -3.08
N ILE A 388 -9.57 1.95 -2.35
CA ILE A 388 -8.62 1.69 -1.27
C ILE A 388 -7.62 0.63 -1.72
N ASP A 389 -6.35 1.00 -1.79
CA ASP A 389 -5.24 0.13 -2.11
C ASP A 389 -4.39 -0.13 -0.88
N LEU A 390 -3.74 -1.28 -0.85
CA LEU A 390 -2.84 -1.67 0.23
C LEU A 390 -1.48 -2.06 -0.34
N ASP A 391 -0.43 -1.51 0.24
CA ASP A 391 0.95 -1.93 0.04
C ASP A 391 1.50 -2.51 1.35
N MET A 392 1.86 -3.77 1.33
CA MET A 392 2.48 -4.50 2.43
C MET A 392 3.94 -4.80 2.09
N PHE A 393 4.86 -4.19 2.81
CA PHE A 393 6.30 -4.42 2.63
C PHE A 393 6.79 -5.41 3.68
N ILE A 394 7.47 -6.44 3.23
CA ILE A 394 8.02 -7.51 4.05
C ILE A 394 9.53 -7.54 3.83
N SER A 395 10.30 -7.37 4.90
CA SER A 395 11.75 -7.39 4.84
C SER A 395 12.30 -8.35 5.88
N ARG A 396 12.82 -9.52 5.43
CA ARG A 396 13.46 -10.50 6.30
C ARG A 396 14.81 -9.97 6.78
N GLN A 397 15.08 -10.13 8.06
CA GLN A 397 16.30 -9.64 8.70
C GLN A 397 17.27 -10.78 9.01
N PRO A 398 18.61 -10.54 8.92
CA PRO A 398 19.59 -11.55 9.26
C PRO A 398 19.45 -12.01 10.71
N LYS A 399 19.16 -13.30 10.92
CA LYS A 399 18.84 -13.91 12.21
C LYS A 399 19.92 -13.67 13.27
N ALA A 400 21.19 -13.88 12.92
CA ALA A 400 22.30 -13.70 13.86
C ALA A 400 22.40 -12.28 14.39
N ARG A 401 22.24 -11.27 13.51
CA ARG A 401 22.25 -9.84 13.89
C ARG A 401 21.07 -9.50 14.80
N MET A 402 19.91 -10.07 14.53
CA MET A 402 18.71 -9.79 15.34
C MET A 402 18.79 -10.42 16.72
N VAL A 403 19.26 -11.66 16.83
CA VAL A 403 19.50 -12.30 18.15
C VAL A 403 20.45 -11.48 19.01
N GLN A 404 21.54 -10.96 18.43
CA GLN A 404 22.49 -10.12 19.14
C GLN A 404 21.84 -8.81 19.61
N ARG A 405 21.10 -8.10 18.73
CA ARG A 405 20.41 -6.86 19.08
C ARG A 405 19.35 -7.07 20.16
N LEU A 406 18.55 -8.12 20.04
CA LEU A 406 17.55 -8.52 21.05
C LEU A 406 18.23 -8.76 22.41
N GLY A 407 19.35 -9.50 22.42
CA GLY A 407 20.09 -9.79 23.65
C GLY A 407 20.66 -8.53 24.31
N GLN A 408 21.12 -7.56 23.51
CA GLN A 408 21.60 -6.27 24.04
C GLN A 408 20.47 -5.44 24.62
N GLN A 409 19.35 -5.32 23.89
CA GLN A 409 18.21 -4.51 24.33
C GLN A 409 17.53 -5.10 25.57
N LEU A 410 17.40 -6.42 25.64
CA LEU A 410 16.88 -7.09 26.84
C LEU A 410 17.73 -6.82 28.07
N ARG A 411 19.06 -6.77 27.94
CA ARG A 411 19.96 -6.41 29.04
C ARG A 411 19.74 -4.98 29.51
N ILE A 412 19.62 -4.04 28.55
CA ILE A 412 19.37 -2.62 28.84
C ILE A 412 18.03 -2.45 29.54
N ASN A 413 16.96 -3.04 29.03
CA ASN A 413 15.62 -2.92 29.61
C ASN A 413 15.54 -3.54 31.02
N ARG A 414 16.22 -4.69 31.24
CA ARG A 414 16.32 -5.30 32.57
C ARG A 414 17.11 -4.45 33.58
N SER A 415 18.15 -3.74 33.13
CA SER A 415 18.86 -2.80 34.01
C SER A 415 17.94 -1.65 34.40
N LYS A 416 17.23 -1.07 33.43
CA LYS A 416 16.29 0.03 33.67
C LYS A 416 15.14 -0.35 34.62
N ILE A 417 14.59 -1.56 34.49
CA ILE A 417 13.48 -1.99 35.36
C ILE A 417 13.91 -2.17 36.82
N LYS A 418 15.19 -2.48 37.08
CA LYS A 418 15.70 -2.55 38.44
C LYS A 418 15.81 -1.18 39.12
N ASP A 419 15.97 -0.14 38.29
CA ASP A 419 16.12 1.25 38.74
C ASP A 419 14.76 1.98 38.77
N ALA A 420 13.70 1.39 38.19
CA ALA A 420 12.35 1.95 38.15
C ALA A 420 11.58 1.60 39.44
N SER A 421 10.87 2.57 40.02
CA SER A 421 9.98 2.32 41.16
C SER A 421 8.66 1.67 40.69
N ASP A 422 8.10 0.75 41.46
CA ASP A 422 6.86 -0.01 41.14
C ASP A 422 5.61 0.86 40.86
N THR A 423 5.68 2.15 41.13
CA THR A 423 4.57 3.11 40.97
C THR A 423 4.63 3.91 39.67
N ASN A 424 5.61 3.67 38.79
CA ASN A 424 5.79 4.42 37.55
C ASN A 424 5.20 3.65 36.34
N THR A 425 4.45 4.36 35.48
CA THR A 425 4.00 3.87 34.17
C THR A 425 5.15 3.33 33.30
N ASP A 426 6.38 3.77 33.55
CA ASP A 426 7.61 3.26 32.92
C ASP A 426 7.87 1.77 33.21
N PHE A 427 7.39 1.24 34.36
CA PHE A 427 7.56 -0.16 34.72
C PHE A 427 6.75 -1.08 33.80
N ASP A 428 5.47 -0.77 33.56
CA ASP A 428 4.58 -1.59 32.73
C ASP A 428 5.04 -1.60 31.27
N ASP A 429 5.51 -0.46 30.75
CA ASP A 429 6.06 -0.37 29.40
C ASP A 429 7.36 -1.15 29.23
N LEU A 430 8.25 -1.07 30.24
CA LEU A 430 9.50 -1.84 30.24
C LEU A 430 9.25 -3.34 30.38
N ASP A 431 8.29 -3.76 31.21
CA ASP A 431 7.92 -5.16 31.35
C ASP A 431 7.29 -5.69 30.07
N GLY A 432 6.38 -4.93 29.44
CA GLY A 432 5.81 -5.23 28.14
C GLY A 432 6.86 -5.37 27.04
N ALA A 433 7.85 -4.47 27.01
CA ALA A 433 8.98 -4.54 26.08
C ALA A 433 9.89 -5.76 26.35
N ILE A 434 10.11 -6.12 27.60
CA ILE A 434 10.89 -7.31 27.97
C ILE A 434 10.15 -8.57 27.55
N ARG A 435 8.86 -8.70 27.81
CA ARG A 435 8.04 -9.84 27.37
C ARG A 435 8.06 -9.98 25.85
N SER A 436 7.86 -8.90 25.12
CA SER A 436 7.93 -8.87 23.64
C SER A 436 9.32 -9.29 23.13
N GLY A 437 10.39 -8.82 23.78
CA GLY A 437 11.74 -9.22 23.43
C GLY A 437 12.03 -10.72 23.66
N TYR A 438 11.51 -11.29 24.75
CA TYR A 438 11.60 -12.73 24.98
C TYR A 438 10.80 -13.54 23.97
N PHE A 439 9.57 -13.14 23.67
CA PHE A 439 8.74 -13.78 22.65
C PHE A 439 9.47 -13.83 21.29
N LEU A 440 10.06 -12.72 20.87
CA LEU A 440 10.84 -12.67 19.62
C LEU A 440 12.09 -13.56 19.68
N LYS A 441 12.79 -13.59 20.80
CA LYS A 441 13.98 -14.42 20.98
C LYS A 441 13.63 -15.92 20.99
N GLU A 442 12.54 -16.29 21.61
CA GLU A 442 12.02 -17.67 21.64
C GLU A 442 11.61 -18.13 20.25
N GLY A 443 10.84 -17.32 19.49
CA GLY A 443 10.46 -17.62 18.12
C GLY A 443 11.68 -17.83 17.22
N LEU A 444 12.71 -16.96 17.34
CA LEU A 444 13.98 -17.15 16.64
C LEU A 444 14.68 -18.47 17.06
N GLY A 445 14.58 -18.88 18.33
CA GLY A 445 15.05 -20.18 18.81
C GLY A 445 14.29 -21.34 18.18
N ASN A 446 12.99 -21.21 17.98
CA ASN A 446 12.07 -22.19 17.41
C ASN A 446 12.04 -22.17 15.87
N ASN A 447 13.13 -21.74 15.23
CA ASN A 447 13.31 -21.74 13.78
C ASN A 447 12.35 -20.82 13.01
N GLU A 448 11.84 -19.76 13.63
CA GLU A 448 11.21 -18.66 12.92
C GLU A 448 12.25 -17.64 12.44
N ASP A 449 11.90 -16.89 11.39
CA ASP A 449 12.68 -15.75 10.92
C ASP A 449 12.10 -14.45 11.46
N PHE A 450 12.92 -13.41 11.50
CA PHE A 450 12.54 -12.06 11.92
C PHE A 450 12.30 -11.18 10.70
N TYR A 451 11.19 -10.45 10.71
CA TYR A 451 10.80 -9.54 9.64
C TYR A 451 10.51 -8.14 10.17
N TYR A 452 10.74 -7.16 9.31
CA TYR A 452 10.06 -5.87 9.40
C TYR A 452 8.87 -5.87 8.47
N LEU A 453 7.71 -5.50 9.01
CA LEU A 453 6.45 -5.34 8.32
C LEU A 453 6.09 -3.87 8.28
N ASN A 454 5.71 -3.35 7.11
CA ASN A 454 5.21 -2.00 6.93
C ASN A 454 3.94 -2.04 6.10
N LEU A 455 2.96 -1.22 6.45
CA LEU A 455 1.71 -1.06 5.72
C LEU A 455 1.53 0.39 5.28
N LEU A 456 1.30 0.57 3.99
CA LEU A 456 0.95 1.84 3.37
C LEU A 456 -0.39 1.66 2.66
N ILE A 457 -1.31 2.58 2.86
CA ILE A 457 -2.65 2.54 2.29
C ILE A 457 -2.81 3.77 1.41
N ALA A 458 -3.23 3.58 0.16
CA ALA A 458 -3.61 4.67 -0.73
C ALA A 458 -5.13 4.72 -0.84
N VAL A 459 -5.71 5.89 -0.69
CA VAL A 459 -7.14 6.15 -0.87
C VAL A 459 -7.30 7.03 -2.09
N THR A 460 -8.22 6.65 -2.99
CA THR A 460 -8.46 7.37 -4.26
C THR A 460 -9.90 7.80 -4.39
N ALA A 461 -10.12 9.00 -4.94
CA ALA A 461 -11.44 9.52 -5.24
C ALA A 461 -11.42 10.52 -6.40
N PRO A 462 -12.54 10.70 -7.14
CA PRO A 462 -12.64 11.68 -8.23
C PRO A 462 -12.71 13.12 -7.75
N THR A 463 -13.10 13.35 -6.49
CA THR A 463 -13.18 14.69 -5.88
C THR A 463 -12.49 14.73 -4.52
N VAL A 464 -12.08 15.92 -4.10
CA VAL A 464 -11.40 16.13 -2.81
C VAL A 464 -12.35 15.83 -1.64
N ASP A 465 -13.61 16.23 -1.74
CA ASP A 465 -14.61 16.02 -0.68
C ASP A 465 -14.88 14.52 -0.45
N GLU A 466 -14.99 13.76 -1.53
CA GLU A 466 -15.14 12.30 -1.47
C GLU A 466 -13.87 11.63 -0.92
N LEU A 467 -12.69 12.13 -1.31
CA LEU A 467 -11.42 11.65 -0.78
C LEU A 467 -11.34 11.83 0.74
N GLU A 468 -11.67 13.02 1.23
CA GLU A 468 -11.66 13.30 2.67
C GLU A 468 -12.69 12.44 3.42
N TRP A 469 -13.87 12.24 2.85
CA TRP A 469 -14.89 11.36 3.40
C TRP A 469 -14.39 9.90 3.49
N LYS A 470 -13.85 9.34 2.39
CA LYS A 470 -13.29 7.98 2.37
C LYS A 470 -12.15 7.80 3.38
N VAL A 471 -11.25 8.77 3.46
CA VAL A 471 -10.14 8.75 4.44
C VAL A 471 -10.68 8.72 5.88
N ASN A 472 -11.70 9.52 6.19
CA ASN A 472 -12.27 9.57 7.53
C ASN A 472 -13.04 8.28 7.86
N GLU A 473 -13.80 7.72 6.92
CA GLU A 473 -14.50 6.44 7.12
C GLU A 473 -13.51 5.29 7.33
N LEU A 474 -12.43 5.24 6.54
CA LEU A 474 -11.38 4.23 6.73
C LEU A 474 -10.70 4.36 8.10
N LYS A 475 -10.40 5.58 8.54
CA LYS A 475 -9.85 5.82 9.89
C LYS A 475 -10.78 5.33 10.99
N LYS A 476 -12.07 5.64 10.91
CA LYS A 476 -13.09 5.16 11.87
C LYS A 476 -13.16 3.63 11.89
N LEU A 477 -13.16 3.00 10.71
CA LEU A 477 -13.18 1.54 10.57
C LEU A 477 -11.98 0.91 11.28
N LEU A 478 -10.76 1.43 11.04
CA LEU A 478 -9.54 0.88 11.60
C LEU A 478 -9.46 1.10 13.11
N VAL A 479 -9.80 2.28 13.61
CA VAL A 479 -9.87 2.58 15.05
C VAL A 479 -10.87 1.66 15.75
N SER A 480 -12.03 1.35 15.12
CA SER A 480 -13.00 0.39 15.69
C SER A 480 -12.45 -1.04 15.85
N ARG A 481 -11.30 -1.32 15.24
CA ARG A 481 -10.59 -2.61 15.29
C ARG A 481 -9.24 -2.53 16.01
N ASP A 482 -9.05 -1.51 16.82
CA ASP A 482 -7.83 -1.24 17.59
C ASP A 482 -6.60 -1.07 16.68
N MET A 483 -6.77 -0.42 15.52
CA MET A 483 -5.69 -0.06 14.60
C MET A 483 -5.65 1.44 14.36
N ASP A 484 -4.48 2.03 14.51
CA ASP A 484 -4.28 3.45 14.24
C ASP A 484 -3.61 3.66 12.88
N VAL A 485 -4.01 4.73 12.21
CA VAL A 485 -3.38 5.19 10.96
C VAL A 485 -3.11 6.68 11.00
N CYS A 486 -2.02 7.11 10.41
CA CYS A 486 -1.66 8.50 10.27
C CYS A 486 -1.56 8.91 8.79
N SER A 487 -1.94 10.15 8.47
CA SER A 487 -1.79 10.69 7.12
C SER A 487 -0.33 10.98 6.82
N CYS A 488 0.08 10.75 5.57
CA CYS A 488 1.40 11.08 5.05
C CYS A 488 1.49 12.57 4.63
N ALA A 489 0.80 13.47 5.34
CA ALA A 489 0.77 14.89 5.01
C ALA A 489 2.19 15.46 4.85
N PHE A 490 2.42 16.21 3.76
CA PHE A 490 3.71 16.73 3.29
C PHE A 490 4.75 15.67 2.87
N HIS A 491 4.42 14.38 2.99
CA HIS A 491 5.18 13.24 2.47
C HIS A 491 4.45 12.54 1.32
N GLU A 492 3.46 13.16 0.71
CA GLU A 492 2.61 12.54 -0.31
C GLU A 492 3.41 12.11 -1.55
N GLU A 493 4.42 12.88 -1.98
CA GLU A 493 5.32 12.51 -3.08
C GLU A 493 6.12 11.25 -2.74
N GLN A 494 6.67 11.16 -1.52
CA GLN A 494 7.42 10.01 -1.05
C GLN A 494 6.53 8.77 -0.87
N ALA A 495 5.31 8.97 -0.40
CA ALA A 495 4.32 7.91 -0.27
C ALA A 495 3.86 7.39 -1.64
N PHE A 496 3.66 8.27 -2.62
CA PHE A 496 3.38 7.91 -4.01
C PHE A 496 4.50 7.03 -4.59
N LEU A 497 5.75 7.48 -4.50
CA LEU A 497 6.89 6.70 -5.00
C LEU A 497 7.03 5.35 -4.27
N SER A 498 6.70 5.30 -2.97
CA SER A 498 6.70 4.07 -2.19
C SER A 498 5.54 3.13 -2.59
N SER A 499 4.40 3.67 -3.02
CA SER A 499 3.25 2.88 -3.45
C SER A 499 3.43 2.23 -4.83
N LEU A 500 4.45 2.62 -5.60
CA LEU A 500 4.79 1.93 -6.83
C LEU A 500 5.23 0.49 -6.54
N PRO A 501 5.00 -0.48 -7.46
CA PRO A 501 5.40 -1.87 -7.26
C PRO A 501 6.91 -2.07 -7.47
N LEU A 502 7.71 -1.38 -6.66
CA LEU A 502 9.17 -1.33 -6.78
C LEU A 502 9.91 -1.76 -5.49
N VAL A 503 9.20 -2.36 -4.54
CA VAL A 503 9.76 -2.86 -3.26
C VAL A 503 10.57 -1.77 -2.53
N SER A 504 10.25 -0.51 -2.74
CA SER A 504 10.96 0.63 -2.20
C SER A 504 10.04 1.46 -1.34
N MET A 505 10.38 1.60 -0.06
CA MET A 505 9.71 2.52 0.82
C MET A 505 10.71 3.60 1.26
N GLU A 506 10.29 4.86 1.21
CA GLU A 506 11.14 5.97 1.64
C GLU A 506 11.54 5.77 3.11
N LYS A 507 12.80 6.07 3.43
CA LYS A 507 13.41 5.75 4.72
C LYS A 507 12.64 6.28 5.93
N HIS A 508 12.12 7.49 5.84
CA HIS A 508 11.39 8.11 6.94
C HIS A 508 10.04 7.42 7.16
N LEU A 509 9.29 7.11 6.08
CA LEU A 509 8.05 6.36 6.13
C LEU A 509 8.28 4.94 6.64
N PHE A 510 9.37 4.29 6.19
CA PHE A 510 9.77 2.96 6.66
C PHE A 510 10.02 2.95 8.17
N GLU A 511 10.84 3.87 8.69
CA GLU A 511 11.16 3.93 10.12
C GLU A 511 9.94 4.21 11.00
N ARG A 512 8.96 4.98 10.50
CA ARG A 512 7.72 5.28 11.23
C ARG A 512 6.75 4.10 11.29
N SER A 513 6.71 3.26 10.25
CA SER A 513 5.70 2.19 10.11
C SER A 513 6.25 0.81 10.42
N LYS A 514 7.58 0.62 10.47
CA LYS A 514 8.16 -0.70 10.66
C LYS A 514 7.65 -1.35 11.95
N ARG A 515 7.14 -2.56 11.82
CA ARG A 515 6.69 -3.39 12.92
C ARG A 515 7.53 -4.66 12.96
N ASN A 516 7.97 -5.06 14.13
CA ASN A 516 8.66 -6.32 14.33
C ASN A 516 7.66 -7.48 14.23
N ALA A 517 8.00 -8.50 13.47
CA ALA A 517 7.18 -9.70 13.35
C ALA A 517 8.04 -10.95 13.19
N LEU A 518 7.56 -12.07 13.68
CA LEU A 518 8.05 -13.40 13.37
C LEU A 518 7.36 -13.94 12.12
N THR A 519 7.83 -15.05 11.59
CA THR A 519 7.24 -15.69 10.39
C THR A 519 5.74 -15.92 10.54
N THR A 520 5.29 -16.39 11.71
CA THR A 520 3.88 -16.63 12.02
C THR A 520 3.07 -15.34 12.05
N GLY A 521 3.62 -14.26 12.62
CA GLY A 521 3.01 -12.94 12.64
C GLY A 521 2.84 -12.34 11.23
N VAL A 522 3.86 -12.47 10.37
CA VAL A 522 3.74 -12.05 8.95
C VAL A 522 2.73 -12.89 8.21
N ALA A 523 2.71 -14.21 8.44
CA ALA A 523 1.78 -15.11 7.78
C ALA A 523 0.32 -14.84 8.17
N SER A 524 0.06 -14.38 9.39
CA SER A 524 -1.30 -13.96 9.80
C SER A 524 -1.84 -12.78 8.98
N CYS A 525 -0.95 -11.98 8.40
CA CYS A 525 -1.28 -10.89 7.48
C CYS A 525 -1.72 -11.37 6.10
N TYR A 526 -1.95 -12.67 5.88
CA TYR A 526 -2.33 -13.25 4.59
C TYR A 526 -3.33 -12.35 3.82
N PRO A 527 -2.88 -11.69 2.74
CA PRO A 527 -3.69 -10.65 2.12
C PRO A 527 -4.57 -11.14 0.98
N PHE A 528 -4.31 -12.36 0.45
CA PHE A 528 -4.98 -12.90 -0.74
C PHE A 528 -6.39 -13.39 -0.41
N THR A 529 -7.22 -12.46 0.05
CA THR A 529 -8.61 -12.70 0.45
C THR A 529 -9.53 -11.83 -0.38
N SER A 530 -10.46 -12.43 -1.11
CA SER A 530 -11.48 -11.72 -1.88
C SER A 530 -12.86 -12.07 -1.38
N TYR A 531 -13.77 -11.10 -1.43
CA TYR A 531 -15.21 -11.33 -1.29
C TYR A 531 -15.89 -11.50 -2.63
N GLU A 532 -15.14 -11.44 -3.71
CA GLU A 532 -15.62 -11.65 -5.05
C GLU A 532 -16.05 -13.11 -5.23
N LEU A 533 -17.22 -13.30 -5.79
CA LEU A 533 -17.75 -14.59 -6.17
C LEU A 533 -18.22 -14.47 -7.62
N SER A 534 -17.44 -15.03 -8.53
CA SER A 534 -17.70 -14.91 -9.97
C SER A 534 -17.44 -16.23 -10.65
N ASP A 535 -18.51 -16.94 -10.97
CA ASP A 535 -18.49 -18.14 -11.80
C ASP A 535 -18.53 -17.74 -13.28
N GLU A 536 -17.96 -18.57 -14.16
CA GLU A 536 -17.83 -18.22 -15.59
C GLU A 536 -19.16 -18.04 -16.30
N ASN A 537 -20.15 -18.92 -16.03
CA ASN A 537 -21.45 -18.96 -16.71
C ASN A 537 -22.63 -18.64 -15.78
N GLY A 538 -22.35 -17.91 -14.69
CA GLY A 538 -23.35 -17.62 -13.68
C GLY A 538 -24.30 -16.47 -14.03
N ILE A 539 -25.25 -16.23 -13.14
CA ILE A 539 -26.15 -15.09 -13.18
C ILE A 539 -25.63 -14.05 -12.15
N LEU A 540 -25.66 -12.77 -12.53
CA LEU A 540 -25.33 -11.67 -11.63
C LEU A 540 -26.45 -11.48 -10.61
N PHE A 541 -26.24 -11.91 -9.37
CA PHE A 541 -27.18 -11.75 -8.27
C PHE A 541 -27.16 -10.32 -7.69
N GLY A 542 -26.06 -9.58 -7.85
CA GLY A 542 -25.91 -8.22 -7.37
C GLY A 542 -24.48 -7.88 -7.02
N LEU A 543 -24.30 -6.85 -6.19
CA LEU A 543 -23.01 -6.43 -5.66
C LEU A 543 -22.90 -6.75 -4.17
N ASN A 544 -21.71 -7.16 -3.74
CA ASN A 544 -21.41 -7.34 -2.34
C ASN A 544 -21.48 -5.99 -1.62
N LYS A 545 -22.29 -5.90 -0.55
CA LYS A 545 -22.55 -4.65 0.19
C LYS A 545 -21.29 -4.01 0.79
N TYR A 546 -20.25 -4.80 1.07
CA TYR A 546 -19.07 -4.31 1.78
C TYR A 546 -18.00 -3.73 0.86
N ASN A 547 -17.84 -4.29 -0.33
CA ASN A 547 -16.74 -3.91 -1.22
C ASN A 547 -17.13 -3.72 -2.68
N ASN A 548 -18.45 -3.74 -2.97
CA ASN A 548 -19.01 -3.60 -4.31
C ASN A 548 -18.49 -4.61 -5.35
N SER A 549 -17.97 -5.77 -4.91
CA SER A 549 -17.58 -6.83 -5.85
C SER A 549 -18.82 -7.50 -6.45
N PRO A 550 -18.77 -7.88 -7.74
CA PRO A 550 -19.89 -8.58 -8.38
C PRO A 550 -20.06 -9.97 -7.76
N VAL A 551 -21.32 -10.39 -7.64
CA VAL A 551 -21.70 -11.73 -7.20
C VAL A 551 -22.38 -12.41 -8.38
N ILE A 552 -21.60 -13.22 -9.11
CA ILE A 552 -22.05 -13.99 -10.29
C ILE A 552 -21.97 -15.47 -9.90
N ILE A 553 -23.08 -16.18 -9.94
CA ILE A 553 -23.15 -17.56 -9.45
C ILE A 553 -23.85 -18.45 -10.47
N ASP A 554 -23.22 -19.57 -10.80
CA ASP A 554 -23.83 -20.69 -11.51
C ASP A 554 -24.17 -21.81 -10.52
N ILE A 555 -25.38 -21.78 -9.96
CA ILE A 555 -25.85 -22.76 -8.99
C ILE A 555 -25.91 -24.18 -9.54
N PHE A 556 -25.94 -24.35 -10.87
CA PHE A 556 -26.04 -25.65 -11.54
C PHE A 556 -24.70 -26.25 -11.89
N ASP A 557 -23.57 -25.52 -11.68
CA ASP A 557 -22.26 -26.07 -11.90
C ASP A 557 -21.91 -27.10 -10.81
N SER A 558 -22.11 -28.37 -11.15
CA SER A 558 -21.81 -29.51 -10.27
C SER A 558 -20.32 -29.70 -9.93
N LYS A 559 -19.41 -29.02 -10.66
CA LYS A 559 -17.96 -29.04 -10.36
C LYS A 559 -17.63 -28.13 -9.18
N VAL A 560 -18.37 -27.05 -9.01
CA VAL A 560 -18.18 -26.04 -7.95
C VAL A 560 -19.13 -26.34 -6.78
N TYR A 561 -20.41 -26.61 -7.06
CA TYR A 561 -21.45 -26.78 -6.06
C TYR A 561 -21.93 -28.25 -5.99
N LYS A 562 -22.02 -28.79 -4.79
CA LYS A 562 -22.47 -30.19 -4.58
C LYS A 562 -23.93 -30.42 -4.94
N ASN A 563 -24.75 -29.38 -4.83
CA ASN A 563 -26.18 -29.38 -5.20
C ASN A 563 -26.63 -27.93 -5.47
N ALA A 564 -27.77 -27.79 -6.17
CA ALA A 564 -28.37 -26.52 -6.55
C ALA A 564 -29.31 -25.91 -5.48
N ASN A 565 -29.20 -26.32 -4.21
CA ASN A 565 -30.07 -25.79 -3.16
C ASN A 565 -29.55 -24.44 -2.67
N ILE A 566 -30.43 -23.45 -2.61
CA ILE A 566 -30.13 -22.08 -2.13
C ILE A 566 -30.96 -21.83 -0.88
N ALA A 567 -30.29 -21.31 0.16
CA ALA A 567 -30.93 -20.76 1.34
C ALA A 567 -30.82 -19.22 1.31
N VAL A 568 -31.94 -18.53 1.29
CA VAL A 568 -32.01 -17.07 1.35
C VAL A 568 -32.40 -16.66 2.75
N CYS A 569 -31.47 -16.00 3.46
CA CYS A 569 -31.67 -15.52 4.83
C CYS A 569 -31.83 -13.99 4.81
N LEU A 570 -33.03 -13.51 5.11
CA LEU A 570 -33.36 -12.09 5.16
C LEU A 570 -33.65 -11.65 6.60
N SER A 571 -33.30 -10.41 6.94
CA SER A 571 -33.71 -9.84 8.23
C SER A 571 -35.19 -9.46 8.18
N LEU A 572 -35.89 -9.52 9.34
CA LEU A 572 -37.32 -9.15 9.47
C LEU A 572 -37.63 -7.72 8.98
N ILE A 573 -36.67 -6.82 9.01
CA ILE A 573 -36.80 -5.44 8.55
C ILE A 573 -37.03 -5.36 7.03
N HIS A 574 -36.49 -6.30 6.26
CA HIS A 574 -36.68 -6.38 4.80
C HIS A 574 -37.98 -7.08 4.41
N ILE A 575 -38.60 -7.85 5.30
CA ILE A 575 -39.87 -8.53 5.06
C ILE A 575 -41.05 -7.57 5.25
N SER A 576 -40.90 -6.53 6.08
CA SER A 576 -41.97 -5.56 6.36
C SER A 576 -42.07 -4.37 5.38
N GLU A 577 -41.10 -4.15 4.51
CA GLU A 577 -41.10 -3.04 3.52
C GLU A 577 -41.98 -3.22 2.29
N PRO A 578 -42.25 -4.42 1.75
CA PRO A 578 -43.04 -4.56 0.54
C PRO A 578 -44.53 -4.14 0.70
N THR A 579 -45.03 -4.07 1.92
CA THR A 579 -46.43 -3.74 2.19
C THR A 579 -46.77 -2.25 2.29
N ARG A 580 -45.77 -1.35 2.17
CA ARG A 580 -45.95 0.11 2.23
C ARG A 580 -45.95 0.84 0.88
N ARG A 581 -45.94 0.11 -0.25
CA ARG A 581 -46.05 0.69 -1.60
C ARG A 581 -47.31 0.16 -2.31
N SER A 582 -48.46 0.48 -1.77
CA SER A 582 -49.72 0.52 -2.48
C SER A 582 -50.32 1.91 -2.39
#